data_a4373b3a988e261814743ced3364844e
#
_entry.id   a4373b3a988e261814743ced3364844e
#
_cell.length_a   1.000
_cell.length_b   1.000
_cell.length_c   1.000
_cell.angle_alpha   90.00
_cell.angle_beta   90.00
_cell.angle_gamma   90.00
#
_symmetry.space_group_name_H-M   'P 1'
#
loop_
_entity.id
_entity.type
_entity.pdbx_description
1 polymer ?
#
loop_
_entity_poly.entity_id
_entity_poly.type
_entity_poly.pdbx_seq_one_letter_code
_entity_poly.pdbx_strand_id
1 'polypeptide(L)'
;MSNAFLSTNTAAIEEGKLKLTIRDGVELEKGVVIAEEYLKQHEDLFIQYAEFFSAYPDLYLDMIKPVNSNFDLFFYQRIVLRALMRYKSIYITACRAFSKSFITILGMMLQCTFMPGTKRFICAPNKNQSAQIAKEKIVEIYDRWPLLRKEVIGGDISDMPGNFGKDYVTLKFRNGSVLDVVGALDSTRGGRRHGGLIDEIRDHEEISINEVVLPLMNVPRRLPDNTVNPNEPNRQQIMCTSAGVKTSFAFDKLIDVFEKSIIDPTKAINIGCDYRIPAKHGLLDKDYIRDLQMSPSYDEESFAREYLGIWSGGSEESWFQYDKLQNYRKLKNPELREIRRPDSNYFYLMSVDVGRLNDQTVVCVFRVNILNGKYYATLVNLVVLGRTAETKTFHQQAIDIKKMIAAYNVKECVIDTNGLGVGLGDEMIRQQYDLEGNILPAYGFINDDNYKKIQSKDAPKILYGIKANGPLKSQINGNAFSRINSGMVRFLIKEQEAKNALMATKVGQKMTPEQRVRRLLPHEMTTKLFEEMSNLRLKRTGASLDIVLEPINTRFPDDKYYSFVYGLWRIKELEEESAKKIRRRGGGVKRKLTFFSGGFTYGEGY
;
A
#
# COMPACT_ATOMS: atom_id res chain seq x y z
N MET A 1 -42.06 -31.45 2.76
CA MET A 1 -42.88 -30.40 3.44
C MET A 1 -42.73 -29.00 2.83
N SER A 2 -42.18 -28.81 1.66
CA SER A 2 -41.84 -27.45 1.20
C SER A 2 -42.63 -26.90 0.02
N ASN A 3 -43.42 -27.75 -0.67
CA ASN A 3 -44.02 -27.31 -1.92
C ASN A 3 -45.32 -26.48 -1.77
N ALA A 4 -46.01 -26.55 -0.66
CA ALA A 4 -47.27 -25.81 -0.48
C ALA A 4 -47.04 -24.33 -0.18
N PHE A 5 -45.98 -23.98 0.58
CA PHE A 5 -45.64 -22.57 0.91
C PHE A 5 -45.00 -21.86 -0.28
N LEU A 6 -44.07 -22.53 -0.98
CA LEU A 6 -43.47 -21.99 -2.20
C LEU A 6 -44.52 -21.84 -3.33
N SER A 7 -45.44 -22.79 -3.49
CA SER A 7 -46.44 -22.70 -4.53
C SER A 7 -47.48 -21.59 -4.30
N THR A 8 -47.89 -21.35 -3.06
CA THR A 8 -48.84 -20.26 -2.74
C THR A 8 -48.18 -18.87 -2.84
N ASN A 9 -46.96 -18.73 -2.45
CA ASN A 9 -46.26 -17.44 -2.56
C ASN A 9 -45.72 -17.17 -3.97
N THR A 10 -45.26 -18.19 -4.69
CA THR A 10 -44.85 -18.04 -6.08
C THR A 10 -46.04 -17.69 -6.99
N ALA A 11 -47.17 -18.34 -6.82
CA ALA A 11 -48.40 -18.01 -7.55
C ALA A 11 -48.90 -16.58 -7.19
N ALA A 12 -48.82 -16.18 -5.92
CA ALA A 12 -49.20 -14.83 -5.50
C ALA A 12 -48.22 -13.75 -5.99
N ILE A 13 -46.95 -14.09 -6.17
CA ILE A 13 -45.92 -13.22 -6.77
C ILE A 13 -46.10 -13.15 -8.27
N GLU A 14 -46.33 -14.27 -8.96
CA GLU A 14 -46.59 -14.36 -10.40
C GLU A 14 -47.90 -13.69 -10.84
N GLU A 15 -48.91 -13.71 -10.02
CA GLU A 15 -50.19 -13.05 -10.32
C GLU A 15 -50.22 -11.55 -9.91
N GLY A 16 -49.15 -11.00 -9.38
CA GLY A 16 -49.14 -9.62 -8.84
C GLY A 16 -50.12 -9.44 -7.67
N LYS A 17 -50.55 -10.53 -7.05
CA LYS A 17 -51.55 -10.61 -5.97
C LYS A 17 -50.94 -10.68 -4.57
N LEU A 18 -49.67 -10.57 -4.39
CA LEU A 18 -49.12 -9.95 -3.17
C LEU A 18 -49.33 -8.43 -3.25
N LYS A 19 -50.51 -8.09 -3.66
CA LYS A 19 -51.26 -6.99 -3.15
C LYS A 19 -51.73 -7.42 -1.74
N LEU A 20 -50.83 -7.52 -0.80
CA LEU A 20 -51.05 -6.93 0.52
C LEU A 20 -51.24 -5.47 0.18
N THR A 21 -52.40 -5.22 -0.36
CA THR A 21 -52.79 -3.97 -0.95
C THR A 21 -52.92 -3.04 0.20
N ILE A 22 -51.92 -2.31 0.37
CA ILE A 22 -51.98 -0.97 0.89
C ILE A 22 -53.02 -0.25 0.03
N ARG A 23 -54.26 -0.44 0.36
CA ARG A 23 -55.39 0.29 -0.11
C ARG A 23 -56.04 0.88 1.11
N ASP A 24 -55.94 2.21 1.22
CA ASP A 24 -56.48 3.04 2.26
C ASP A 24 -55.90 2.82 3.66
N GLY A 25 -55.61 3.87 4.43
CA GLY A 25 -54.85 3.82 5.68
C GLY A 25 -55.35 2.84 6.76
N VAL A 26 -56.64 2.44 6.71
CA VAL A 26 -57.23 1.46 7.62
C VAL A 26 -56.83 0.03 7.26
N GLU A 27 -56.63 -0.28 5.98
CA GLU A 27 -56.18 -1.61 5.53
C GLU A 27 -54.66 -1.77 5.73
N LEU A 28 -53.92 -0.67 5.80
CA LEU A 28 -52.49 -0.68 6.15
C LEU A 28 -52.28 -1.15 7.59
N GLU A 29 -53.05 -0.67 8.54
CA GLU A 29 -52.96 -1.13 9.92
C GLU A 29 -53.37 -2.60 10.06
N LYS A 30 -54.45 -3.04 9.39
CA LYS A 30 -54.86 -4.45 9.38
C LYS A 30 -53.81 -5.34 8.67
N GLY A 31 -53.22 -4.87 7.58
CA GLY A 31 -52.18 -5.60 6.86
C GLY A 31 -50.89 -5.75 7.71
N VAL A 32 -50.49 -4.74 8.44
CA VAL A 32 -49.35 -4.79 9.36
C VAL A 32 -49.62 -5.73 10.54
N VAL A 33 -50.82 -5.67 11.14
CA VAL A 33 -51.20 -6.56 12.26
C VAL A 33 -51.27 -8.01 11.79
N ILE A 34 -51.83 -8.29 10.63
CA ILE A 34 -51.87 -9.65 10.04
C ILE A 34 -50.43 -10.13 9.72
N ALA A 35 -49.57 -9.26 9.23
CA ALA A 35 -48.18 -9.61 8.97
C ALA A 35 -47.40 -9.92 10.25
N GLU A 36 -47.59 -9.16 11.32
CA GLU A 36 -46.96 -9.41 12.61
C GLU A 36 -47.48 -10.70 13.26
N GLU A 37 -48.78 -10.95 13.23
CA GLU A 37 -49.34 -12.20 13.72
C GLU A 37 -48.87 -13.40 12.92
N TYR A 38 -48.80 -13.28 11.60
CA TYR A 38 -48.28 -14.32 10.72
C TYR A 38 -46.78 -14.59 10.97
N LEU A 39 -46.00 -13.54 11.16
CA LEU A 39 -44.58 -13.67 11.50
C LEU A 39 -44.39 -14.39 12.84
N LYS A 40 -45.19 -14.04 13.87
CA LYS A 40 -45.15 -14.73 15.18
C LYS A 40 -45.53 -16.19 15.09
N GLN A 41 -46.56 -16.52 14.30
CA GLN A 41 -47.03 -17.91 14.11
C GLN A 41 -46.01 -18.76 13.33
N HIS A 42 -45.15 -18.14 12.50
CA HIS A 42 -44.22 -18.83 11.62
C HIS A 42 -42.75 -18.45 11.90
N GLU A 43 -42.46 -17.99 13.11
CA GLU A 43 -41.12 -17.50 13.50
C GLU A 43 -40.03 -18.53 13.20
N ASP A 44 -40.24 -19.80 13.59
CA ASP A 44 -39.27 -20.88 13.35
C ASP A 44 -38.99 -21.08 11.85
N LEU A 45 -40.01 -20.91 11.00
CA LEU A 45 -39.87 -21.04 9.55
C LEU A 45 -39.05 -19.87 8.97
N PHE A 46 -39.29 -18.65 9.43
CA PHE A 46 -38.53 -17.49 9.00
C PHE A 46 -37.07 -17.57 9.46
N ILE A 47 -36.82 -18.08 10.67
CA ILE A 47 -35.45 -18.34 11.17
C ILE A 47 -34.75 -19.35 10.25
N GLN A 48 -35.39 -20.46 9.91
CA GLN A 48 -34.83 -21.45 8.98
C GLN A 48 -34.54 -20.88 7.61
N TYR A 49 -35.39 -20.00 7.07
CA TYR A 49 -35.12 -19.31 5.80
C TYR A 49 -33.97 -18.32 5.91
N ALA A 50 -33.87 -17.57 7.01
CA ALA A 50 -32.77 -16.65 7.25
C ALA A 50 -31.42 -17.39 7.34
N GLU A 51 -31.40 -18.53 8.03
CA GLU A 51 -30.22 -19.41 8.09
C GLU A 51 -29.86 -19.98 6.72
N PHE A 52 -30.85 -20.47 5.97
CA PHE A 52 -30.65 -21.00 4.64
C PHE A 52 -30.09 -19.93 3.68
N PHE A 53 -30.68 -18.75 3.62
CA PHE A 53 -30.23 -17.68 2.76
C PHE A 53 -28.91 -17.04 3.24
N SER A 54 -28.62 -17.08 4.53
CA SER A 54 -27.29 -16.73 5.04
C SER A 54 -26.22 -17.68 4.51
N ALA A 55 -26.52 -18.98 4.40
CA ALA A 55 -25.62 -19.97 3.83
C ALA A 55 -25.54 -19.91 2.29
N TYR A 56 -26.64 -19.55 1.63
CA TYR A 56 -26.82 -19.49 0.18
C TYR A 56 -27.31 -18.09 -0.28
N PRO A 57 -26.50 -17.04 -0.10
CA PRO A 57 -26.90 -15.66 -0.36
C PRO A 57 -27.20 -15.39 -1.84
N ASP A 58 -26.64 -16.15 -2.75
CA ASP A 58 -26.92 -16.11 -4.17
C ASP A 58 -28.37 -16.51 -4.49
N LEU A 59 -28.93 -17.49 -3.78
CA LEU A 59 -30.32 -17.89 -3.95
C LEU A 59 -31.29 -16.82 -3.40
N TYR A 60 -30.90 -16.11 -2.32
CA TYR A 60 -31.67 -14.94 -1.87
C TYR A 60 -31.71 -13.85 -2.94
N LEU A 61 -30.57 -13.56 -3.57
CA LEU A 61 -30.51 -12.58 -4.65
C LEU A 61 -31.34 -12.99 -5.87
N ASP A 62 -31.36 -14.27 -6.20
CA ASP A 62 -32.25 -14.77 -7.27
C ASP A 62 -33.75 -14.61 -6.91
N MET A 63 -34.10 -14.80 -5.64
CA MET A 63 -35.48 -14.63 -5.14
C MET A 63 -35.93 -13.16 -5.17
N ILE A 64 -35.05 -12.20 -4.81
CA ILE A 64 -35.39 -10.78 -4.75
C ILE A 64 -35.11 -10.01 -6.05
N LYS A 65 -34.67 -10.72 -7.09
CA LYS A 65 -34.39 -10.14 -8.40
C LYS A 65 -35.66 -9.61 -9.03
N PRO A 66 -35.67 -8.43 -9.70
CA PRO A 66 -36.81 -7.94 -10.45
C PRO A 66 -37.22 -8.94 -11.54
N VAL A 67 -38.53 -9.14 -11.72
CA VAL A 67 -39.08 -10.13 -12.69
C VAL A 67 -38.57 -9.93 -14.12
N ASN A 68 -38.34 -8.68 -14.51
CA ASN A 68 -37.86 -8.34 -15.86
C ASN A 68 -36.33 -8.17 -15.93
N SER A 69 -35.58 -8.59 -14.91
CA SER A 69 -34.13 -8.48 -14.91
C SER A 69 -33.51 -9.62 -15.71
N ASN A 70 -32.71 -9.26 -16.71
CA ASN A 70 -31.88 -10.20 -17.46
C ASN A 70 -30.48 -10.42 -16.81
N PHE A 71 -30.26 -9.88 -15.63
CA PHE A 71 -28.99 -10.02 -14.93
C PHE A 71 -28.98 -11.28 -14.05
N ASP A 72 -27.99 -12.13 -14.26
CA ASP A 72 -27.70 -13.28 -13.41
C ASP A 72 -26.25 -13.22 -12.89
N LEU A 73 -26.07 -13.64 -11.65
CA LEU A 73 -24.74 -13.83 -11.11
C LEU A 73 -24.06 -15.01 -11.81
N PHE A 74 -22.83 -14.80 -12.23
CA PHE A 74 -22.01 -15.88 -12.78
C PHE A 74 -21.66 -16.91 -11.71
N PHE A 75 -21.41 -18.13 -12.11
CA PHE A 75 -21.15 -19.23 -11.18
C PHE A 75 -20.00 -18.92 -10.20
N TYR A 76 -18.91 -18.35 -10.68
CA TYR A 76 -17.78 -17.98 -9.82
C TYR A 76 -18.14 -16.90 -8.79
N GLN A 77 -19.02 -15.96 -9.16
CA GLN A 77 -19.49 -14.91 -8.24
C GLN A 77 -20.33 -15.52 -7.12
N ARG A 78 -21.15 -16.52 -7.42
CA ARG A 78 -21.91 -17.27 -6.43
C ARG A 78 -21.02 -18.01 -5.44
N ILE A 79 -19.92 -18.62 -5.92
CA ILE A 79 -18.92 -19.28 -5.06
C ILE A 79 -18.30 -18.26 -4.11
N VAL A 80 -17.88 -17.09 -4.62
CA VAL A 80 -17.28 -16.03 -3.80
C VAL A 80 -18.27 -15.52 -2.74
N LEU A 81 -19.53 -15.27 -3.10
CA LEU A 81 -20.56 -14.85 -2.15
C LEU A 81 -20.75 -15.87 -1.02
N ARG A 82 -20.84 -17.16 -1.35
CA ARG A 82 -20.97 -18.23 -0.35
C ARG A 82 -19.72 -18.30 0.54
N ALA A 83 -18.53 -18.08 -0.02
CA ALA A 83 -17.29 -18.01 0.76
C ALA A 83 -17.29 -16.83 1.74
N LEU A 84 -17.78 -15.66 1.32
CA LEU A 84 -17.88 -14.47 2.18
C LEU A 84 -18.79 -14.69 3.39
N MET A 85 -19.82 -15.52 3.27
CA MET A 85 -20.72 -15.84 4.38
C MET A 85 -20.15 -16.88 5.37
N ARG A 86 -19.15 -17.67 4.97
CA ARG A 86 -18.67 -18.84 5.73
C ARG A 86 -17.30 -18.63 6.37
N TYR A 87 -16.35 -18.07 5.61
CA TYR A 87 -14.95 -18.06 6.03
C TYR A 87 -14.58 -16.81 6.80
N LYS A 88 -13.80 -17.00 7.85
CA LYS A 88 -13.29 -15.93 8.69
C LYS A 88 -12.11 -15.18 8.06
N SER A 89 -11.26 -15.90 7.35
CA SER A 89 -10.09 -15.35 6.67
C SER A 89 -10.16 -15.67 5.18
N ILE A 90 -10.23 -14.65 4.35
CA ILE A 90 -10.39 -14.79 2.90
C ILE A 90 -9.32 -13.96 2.22
N TYR A 91 -8.57 -14.57 1.30
CA TYR A 91 -7.64 -13.87 0.45
C TYR A 91 -8.01 -14.11 -1.02
N ILE A 92 -8.23 -13.03 -1.76
CA ILE A 92 -8.62 -13.08 -3.18
C ILE A 92 -7.51 -12.45 -4.02
N THR A 93 -6.76 -13.29 -4.75
CA THR A 93 -5.86 -12.84 -5.81
C THR A 93 -6.58 -13.01 -7.14
N ALA A 94 -7.06 -11.93 -7.73
CA ALA A 94 -7.81 -12.03 -8.97
C ALA A 94 -7.40 -10.96 -9.97
N CYS A 95 -7.49 -11.33 -11.24
CA CYS A 95 -7.20 -10.48 -12.39
C CYS A 95 -8.09 -9.24 -12.48
N ARG A 96 -7.77 -8.36 -13.41
CA ARG A 96 -8.67 -7.25 -13.80
C ARG A 96 -9.97 -7.80 -14.35
N ALA A 97 -11.05 -7.02 -14.20
CA ALA A 97 -12.43 -7.38 -14.61
C ALA A 97 -13.06 -8.58 -13.88
N PHE A 98 -12.44 -9.14 -12.83
CA PHE A 98 -13.04 -10.19 -11.99
C PHE A 98 -14.25 -9.71 -11.17
N SER A 99 -14.51 -8.42 -11.10
CA SER A 99 -15.55 -7.81 -10.25
C SER A 99 -15.30 -7.96 -8.74
N LYS A 100 -14.03 -7.95 -8.30
CA LYS A 100 -13.62 -8.10 -6.88
C LYS A 100 -14.42 -7.19 -5.95
N SER A 101 -14.33 -5.89 -6.14
CA SER A 101 -14.95 -4.89 -5.28
C SER A 101 -16.48 -4.98 -5.30
N PHE A 102 -17.09 -5.24 -6.47
CA PHE A 102 -18.54 -5.44 -6.59
C PHE A 102 -19.02 -6.62 -5.72
N ILE A 103 -18.41 -7.80 -5.89
CA ILE A 103 -18.88 -9.01 -5.22
C ILE A 103 -18.61 -8.99 -3.71
N THR A 104 -17.49 -8.39 -3.29
CA THR A 104 -17.15 -8.28 -1.86
C THR A 104 -18.04 -7.27 -1.14
N ILE A 105 -18.35 -6.13 -1.76
CA ILE A 105 -19.28 -5.13 -1.20
C ILE A 105 -20.69 -5.73 -1.13
N LEU A 106 -21.15 -6.40 -2.18
CA LEU A 106 -22.43 -7.11 -2.17
C LEU A 106 -22.51 -8.13 -1.03
N GLY A 107 -21.47 -8.95 -0.87
CA GLY A 107 -21.39 -9.91 0.24
C GLY A 107 -21.46 -9.26 1.62
N MET A 108 -20.79 -8.12 1.83
CA MET A 108 -20.86 -7.38 3.09
C MET A 108 -22.24 -6.75 3.32
N MET A 109 -22.91 -6.28 2.26
CA MET A 109 -24.30 -5.80 2.38
C MET A 109 -25.24 -6.94 2.79
N LEU A 110 -25.08 -8.14 2.21
CA LEU A 110 -25.86 -9.32 2.60
C LEU A 110 -25.56 -9.76 4.04
N GLN A 111 -24.31 -9.69 4.49
CA GLN A 111 -24.00 -9.91 5.90
C GLN A 111 -24.69 -8.88 6.81
N CYS A 112 -24.75 -7.62 6.40
CA CYS A 112 -25.49 -6.59 7.14
C CYS A 112 -27.01 -6.87 7.14
N THR A 113 -27.53 -7.49 6.11
CA THR A 113 -28.94 -7.89 6.03
C THR A 113 -29.25 -9.10 6.93
N PHE A 114 -28.44 -10.16 6.87
CA PHE A 114 -28.70 -11.42 7.58
C PHE A 114 -28.17 -11.48 9.00
N MET A 115 -27.25 -10.60 9.40
CA MET A 115 -26.64 -10.59 10.73
C MET A 115 -26.96 -9.27 11.44
N PRO A 116 -28.14 -9.15 12.09
CA PRO A 116 -28.59 -7.91 12.74
C PRO A 116 -27.56 -7.31 13.69
N GLY A 117 -27.35 -5.98 13.62
CA GLY A 117 -26.39 -5.28 14.45
C GLY A 117 -24.92 -5.49 14.05
N THR A 118 -24.63 -6.17 12.93
CA THR A 118 -23.25 -6.32 12.48
C THR A 118 -22.66 -4.99 12.00
N LYS A 119 -21.34 -4.83 12.20
CA LYS A 119 -20.60 -3.65 11.76
C LYS A 119 -19.48 -4.08 10.83
N ARG A 120 -19.57 -3.69 9.56
CA ARG A 120 -18.62 -4.02 8.51
C ARG A 120 -17.95 -2.75 7.98
N PHE A 121 -16.75 -2.88 7.44
CA PHE A 121 -16.05 -1.75 6.83
C PHE A 121 -15.39 -2.12 5.51
N ILE A 122 -15.12 -1.09 4.70
CA ILE A 122 -14.32 -1.13 3.49
C ILE A 122 -13.11 -0.23 3.71
N CYS A 123 -11.91 -0.75 3.48
CA CYS A 123 -10.66 -0.01 3.51
C CYS A 123 -9.91 -0.22 2.20
N ALA A 124 -9.49 0.88 1.57
CA ALA A 124 -8.57 0.85 0.43
C ALA A 124 -7.45 1.88 0.67
N PRO A 125 -6.37 1.88 -0.13
CA PRO A 125 -5.17 2.69 0.13
C PRO A 125 -5.45 4.19 0.28
N ASN A 126 -6.42 4.70 -0.45
CA ASN A 126 -6.87 6.09 -0.36
C ASN A 126 -8.36 6.14 0.03
N LYS A 127 -8.67 6.81 1.15
CA LYS A 127 -10.03 6.92 1.69
C LYS A 127 -11.03 7.53 0.69
N ASN A 128 -10.63 8.57 -0.04
CA ASN A 128 -11.49 9.22 -1.03
C ASN A 128 -11.80 8.28 -2.20
N GLN A 129 -10.79 7.57 -2.69
CA GLN A 129 -10.95 6.57 -3.74
C GLN A 129 -11.82 5.40 -3.27
N SER A 130 -11.63 4.97 -2.02
CA SER A 130 -12.47 3.94 -1.39
C SER A 130 -13.94 4.34 -1.34
N ALA A 131 -14.22 5.59 -0.94
CA ALA A 131 -15.57 6.11 -0.87
C ALA A 131 -16.22 6.19 -2.25
N GLN A 132 -15.47 6.63 -3.27
CA GLN A 132 -15.97 6.70 -4.65
C GLN A 132 -16.27 5.30 -5.20
N ILE A 133 -15.33 4.35 -5.08
CA ILE A 133 -15.53 2.96 -5.54
C ILE A 133 -16.71 2.31 -4.81
N ALA A 134 -16.79 2.47 -3.49
CA ALA A 134 -17.89 1.92 -2.71
C ALA A 134 -19.23 2.50 -3.16
N LYS A 135 -19.32 3.82 -3.36
CA LYS A 135 -20.54 4.49 -3.86
C LYS A 135 -20.97 3.95 -5.21
N GLU A 136 -20.06 3.90 -6.20
CA GLU A 136 -20.35 3.38 -7.54
C GLU A 136 -20.88 1.95 -7.48
N LYS A 137 -20.25 1.08 -6.69
CA LYS A 137 -20.68 -0.32 -6.56
C LYS A 137 -21.97 -0.49 -5.78
N ILE A 138 -22.23 0.32 -4.77
CA ILE A 138 -23.51 0.29 -4.03
C ILE A 138 -24.66 0.73 -4.94
N VAL A 139 -24.47 1.78 -5.73
CA VAL A 139 -25.48 2.21 -6.71
C VAL A 139 -25.76 1.10 -7.73
N GLU A 140 -24.70 0.49 -8.30
CA GLU A 140 -24.82 -0.66 -9.20
C GLU A 140 -25.60 -1.83 -8.56
N ILE A 141 -25.37 -2.12 -7.27
CA ILE A 141 -26.09 -3.16 -6.53
C ILE A 141 -27.56 -2.81 -6.37
N TYR A 142 -27.89 -1.57 -6.03
CA TYR A 142 -29.26 -1.10 -5.88
C TYR A 142 -30.07 -1.14 -7.19
N ASP A 143 -29.41 -0.83 -8.31
CA ASP A 143 -30.04 -0.91 -9.62
C ASP A 143 -30.39 -2.35 -10.00
N ARG A 144 -29.54 -3.31 -9.59
CA ARG A 144 -29.76 -4.75 -9.85
C ARG A 144 -30.74 -5.40 -8.89
N TRP A 145 -30.71 -5.00 -7.62
CA TRP A 145 -31.58 -5.51 -6.54
C TRP A 145 -32.21 -4.36 -5.73
N PRO A 146 -33.28 -3.73 -6.26
CA PRO A 146 -33.93 -2.59 -5.59
C PRO A 146 -34.44 -2.90 -4.18
N LEU A 147 -34.74 -4.18 -3.86
CA LEU A 147 -35.20 -4.57 -2.53
C LEU A 147 -34.09 -4.46 -1.47
N LEU A 148 -32.81 -4.67 -1.82
CA LEU A 148 -31.71 -4.45 -0.89
C LEU A 148 -31.62 -2.99 -0.43
N ARG A 149 -32.03 -2.06 -1.27
CA ARG A 149 -32.06 -0.64 -0.94
C ARG A 149 -33.05 -0.34 0.17
N LYS A 150 -34.17 -1.07 0.25
CA LYS A 150 -35.18 -0.90 1.30
C LYS A 150 -34.67 -1.34 2.69
N GLU A 151 -33.64 -2.16 2.74
CA GLU A 151 -32.98 -2.56 3.98
C GLU A 151 -32.19 -1.41 4.63
N VAL A 152 -31.83 -0.38 3.85
CA VAL A 152 -31.01 0.74 4.31
C VAL A 152 -31.89 1.94 4.66
N ILE A 153 -31.61 2.59 5.79
CA ILE A 153 -32.30 3.81 6.22
C ILE A 153 -31.92 4.95 5.28
N GLY A 154 -32.91 5.68 4.77
CA GLY A 154 -32.66 6.75 3.78
C GLY A 154 -32.22 6.20 2.43
N GLY A 155 -32.58 4.97 2.08
CA GLY A 155 -32.18 4.28 0.86
C GLY A 155 -32.77 4.84 -0.44
N ASP A 156 -33.68 5.83 -0.41
CA ASP A 156 -34.12 6.51 -1.62
C ASP A 156 -33.03 7.47 -2.16
N ILE A 157 -32.83 7.44 -3.50
CA ILE A 157 -31.72 8.17 -4.14
C ILE A 157 -31.84 9.68 -3.92
N SER A 158 -33.05 10.21 -3.77
CA SER A 158 -33.31 11.60 -3.41
C SER A 158 -32.83 11.97 -1.99
N ASP A 159 -32.79 10.97 -1.08
CA ASP A 159 -32.49 11.15 0.36
C ASP A 159 -31.05 10.72 0.73
N MET A 160 -30.22 10.40 -0.24
CA MET A 160 -28.85 9.93 -0.06
C MET A 160 -27.78 10.99 0.35
N PRO A 161 -28.03 12.30 0.44
CA PRO A 161 -26.99 13.25 0.84
C PRO A 161 -26.32 12.93 2.18
N GLY A 162 -27.00 12.19 3.09
CA GLY A 162 -26.44 11.82 4.38
C GLY A 162 -25.60 10.55 4.42
N ASN A 163 -25.72 9.67 3.42
CA ASN A 163 -25.03 8.37 3.38
C ASN A 163 -23.75 8.39 2.54
N PHE A 164 -23.62 9.34 1.63
CA PHE A 164 -22.49 9.47 0.71
C PHE A 164 -21.91 10.87 0.74
N GLY A 165 -20.63 10.99 1.03
CA GLY A 165 -19.85 12.20 0.91
C GLY A 165 -18.70 12.05 -0.08
N LYS A 166 -17.85 13.07 -0.16
CA LYS A 166 -16.65 13.05 -1.00
C LYS A 166 -15.64 12.00 -0.50
N ASP A 167 -15.59 11.82 0.82
CA ASP A 167 -14.58 11.02 1.52
C ASP A 167 -15.19 10.02 2.52
N TYR A 168 -16.49 9.83 2.48
CA TYR A 168 -17.17 8.86 3.34
C TYR A 168 -18.36 8.18 2.65
N VAL A 169 -18.60 6.94 3.06
CA VAL A 169 -19.82 6.17 2.82
C VAL A 169 -20.20 5.52 4.15
N THR A 170 -21.47 5.65 4.54
CA THR A 170 -22.00 5.00 5.75
C THR A 170 -23.42 4.54 5.47
N LEU A 171 -23.63 3.23 5.34
CA LEU A 171 -24.95 2.63 5.23
C LEU A 171 -25.42 2.13 6.60
N LYS A 172 -26.54 2.64 7.06
CA LYS A 172 -27.24 2.16 8.28
C LYS A 172 -28.42 1.30 7.87
N PHE A 173 -28.40 0.04 8.27
CA PHE A 173 -29.46 -0.89 7.97
C PHE A 173 -30.56 -0.80 9.03
N ARG A 174 -31.80 -1.14 8.66
CA ARG A 174 -32.97 -1.10 9.55
C ARG A 174 -32.83 -2.04 10.75
N ASN A 175 -32.06 -3.13 10.61
CA ASN A 175 -31.77 -4.09 11.67
C ASN A 175 -30.58 -3.67 12.58
N GLY A 176 -30.15 -2.40 12.52
CA GLY A 176 -29.06 -1.87 13.34
C GLY A 176 -27.65 -2.17 12.81
N SER A 177 -27.51 -2.85 11.67
CA SER A 177 -26.20 -3.10 11.06
C SER A 177 -25.65 -1.84 10.39
N VAL A 178 -24.32 -1.79 10.22
CA VAL A 178 -23.62 -0.67 9.61
C VAL A 178 -22.53 -1.18 8.66
N LEU A 179 -22.48 -0.59 7.46
CA LEU A 179 -21.37 -0.74 6.53
C LEU A 179 -20.79 0.66 6.24
N ASP A 180 -19.52 0.87 6.53
CA ASP A 180 -18.86 2.17 6.32
C ASP A 180 -17.50 2.05 5.66
N VAL A 181 -17.02 3.16 5.08
CA VAL A 181 -15.67 3.28 4.54
C VAL A 181 -14.76 3.85 5.62
N VAL A 182 -13.65 3.18 5.87
CA VAL A 182 -12.62 3.61 6.82
C VAL A 182 -11.30 3.89 6.09
N GLY A 183 -10.55 4.88 6.58
CA GLY A 183 -9.18 5.09 6.14
C GLY A 183 -8.19 4.21 6.92
N ALA A 184 -7.05 3.93 6.33
CA ALA A 184 -5.92 3.28 7.01
C ALA A 184 -5.17 4.25 7.96
N LEU A 185 -5.70 5.44 8.21
CA LEU A 185 -5.11 6.50 9.02
C LEU A 185 -5.87 6.71 10.35
N ASP A 186 -5.25 7.39 11.26
CA ASP A 186 -5.56 7.52 12.69
C ASP A 186 -6.96 7.99 13.11
N SER A 187 -7.70 8.68 12.25
CA SER A 187 -9.04 9.20 12.56
C SER A 187 -10.11 8.11 12.71
N THR A 188 -9.80 6.86 12.33
CA THR A 188 -10.73 5.72 12.41
C THR A 188 -10.63 4.93 13.72
N ARG A 189 -9.75 5.33 14.62
CA ARG A 189 -9.56 4.65 15.91
C ARG A 189 -10.76 4.80 16.82
N GLY A 190 -11.11 3.71 17.51
CA GLY A 190 -12.21 3.66 18.48
C GLY A 190 -13.49 3.03 17.95
N GLY A 191 -13.66 2.87 16.65
CA GLY A 191 -14.80 2.17 16.07
C GLY A 191 -14.62 0.65 16.08
N ARG A 192 -15.38 -0.07 16.89
CA ARG A 192 -15.38 -1.54 16.87
C ARG A 192 -16.12 -2.05 15.64
N ARG A 193 -15.52 -3.00 14.90
CA ARG A 193 -16.09 -3.65 13.71
C ARG A 193 -16.00 -5.17 13.87
N HIS A 194 -16.94 -5.89 13.26
CA HIS A 194 -16.99 -7.36 13.33
C HIS A 194 -16.31 -8.04 12.15
N GLY A 195 -15.88 -7.26 11.17
CA GLY A 195 -15.13 -7.70 9.99
C GLY A 195 -15.10 -6.62 8.92
N GLY A 196 -14.28 -6.81 7.90
CA GLY A 196 -14.19 -5.86 6.81
C GLY A 196 -13.35 -6.31 5.62
N LEU A 197 -13.43 -5.51 4.57
CA LEU A 197 -12.67 -5.62 3.34
C LEU A 197 -11.45 -4.71 3.38
N ILE A 198 -10.31 -5.28 3.10
CA ILE A 198 -9.07 -4.56 2.76
C ILE A 198 -8.86 -4.76 1.26
N ASP A 199 -9.30 -3.75 0.49
CA ASP A 199 -9.21 -3.79 -0.97
C ASP A 199 -7.84 -3.28 -1.44
N GLU A 200 -7.31 -3.88 -2.50
CA GLU A 200 -5.96 -3.66 -3.03
C GLU A 200 -4.86 -3.67 -1.95
N ILE A 201 -4.83 -4.76 -1.15
CA ILE A 201 -3.90 -4.89 0.00
C ILE A 201 -2.44 -4.69 -0.39
N ARG A 202 -2.04 -4.95 -1.64
CA ARG A 202 -0.67 -4.74 -2.13
C ARG A 202 -0.23 -3.28 -2.09
N ASP A 203 -1.18 -2.34 -2.17
CA ASP A 203 -0.92 -0.91 -2.25
C ASP A 203 -1.00 -0.24 -0.86
N HIS A 204 -1.28 -1.01 0.19
CA HIS A 204 -1.30 -0.53 1.57
C HIS A 204 0.08 -0.60 2.24
N GLU A 205 0.26 0.26 3.24
CA GLU A 205 1.39 0.16 4.17
C GLU A 205 1.11 -0.93 5.21
N GLU A 206 2.03 -1.87 5.37
CA GLU A 206 1.91 -2.97 6.33
C GLU A 206 1.60 -2.49 7.74
N ILE A 207 2.33 -1.46 8.20
CA ILE A 207 2.19 -0.91 9.54
C ILE A 207 0.79 -0.35 9.75
N SER A 208 0.25 0.36 8.75
CA SER A 208 -1.11 0.91 8.80
C SER A 208 -2.16 -0.20 8.91
N ILE A 209 -2.00 -1.28 8.17
CA ILE A 209 -2.90 -2.43 8.27
C ILE A 209 -2.78 -3.11 9.63
N ASN A 210 -1.57 -3.42 10.08
CA ASN A 210 -1.36 -4.19 11.31
C ASN A 210 -1.69 -3.38 12.59
N GLU A 211 -1.42 -2.07 12.62
CA GLU A 211 -1.57 -1.25 13.83
C GLU A 211 -2.89 -0.46 13.87
N VAL A 212 -3.55 -0.24 12.74
CA VAL A 212 -4.78 0.55 12.66
C VAL A 212 -5.97 -0.31 12.24
N VAL A 213 -5.90 -0.97 11.07
CA VAL A 213 -7.06 -1.62 10.46
C VAL A 213 -7.41 -2.94 11.15
N LEU A 214 -6.45 -3.84 11.35
CA LEU A 214 -6.71 -5.14 11.99
C LEU A 214 -7.22 -5.01 13.43
N PRO A 215 -6.76 -4.07 14.27
CA PRO A 215 -7.31 -3.88 15.60
C PRO A 215 -8.78 -3.46 15.64
N LEU A 216 -9.33 -2.86 14.58
CA LEU A 216 -10.76 -2.53 14.51
C LEU A 216 -11.65 -3.79 14.64
N MET A 217 -11.14 -4.96 14.24
CA MET A 217 -11.88 -6.23 14.17
C MET A 217 -11.70 -7.12 15.43
N ASN A 218 -11.25 -6.57 16.54
CA ASN A 218 -10.95 -7.38 17.73
C ASN A 218 -12.18 -7.88 18.50
N VAL A 219 -13.37 -7.38 18.17
CA VAL A 219 -14.59 -7.69 18.93
C VAL A 219 -15.53 -8.54 18.07
N PRO A 220 -16.01 -9.70 18.58
CA PRO A 220 -17.03 -10.47 17.89
C PRO A 220 -18.41 -9.79 18.01
N ARG A 221 -19.28 -10.07 17.05
CA ARG A 221 -20.71 -9.72 17.16
C ARG A 221 -21.33 -10.53 18.30
N ARG A 222 -22.20 -9.89 19.07
CA ARG A 222 -23.00 -10.56 20.11
C ARG A 222 -24.45 -10.59 19.71
N LEU A 223 -25.10 -11.68 20.00
CA LEU A 223 -26.53 -11.84 19.88
C LEU A 223 -27.27 -11.06 21.01
N PRO A 224 -28.59 -10.86 20.93
CA PRO A 224 -29.34 -10.17 21.97
C PRO A 224 -29.18 -10.77 23.38
N ASP A 225 -28.96 -12.08 23.48
CA ASP A 225 -28.66 -12.81 24.73
C ASP A 225 -27.19 -12.65 25.18
N ASN A 226 -26.41 -11.80 24.52
CA ASN A 226 -25.00 -11.53 24.78
C ASN A 226 -24.04 -12.71 24.44
N THR A 227 -24.52 -13.79 23.83
CA THR A 227 -23.68 -14.88 23.35
C THR A 227 -23.03 -14.56 22.00
N VAL A 228 -22.06 -15.36 21.60
CA VAL A 228 -21.39 -15.25 20.29
C VAL A 228 -21.77 -16.46 19.46
N ASN A 229 -22.34 -16.26 18.28
CA ASN A 229 -22.64 -17.35 17.35
C ASN A 229 -21.34 -17.90 16.76
N PRO A 230 -20.98 -19.18 17.02
CA PRO A 230 -19.75 -19.79 16.52
C PRO A 230 -19.76 -20.01 15.01
N ASN A 231 -20.93 -20.06 14.37
CA ASN A 231 -21.09 -20.32 12.95
C ASN A 231 -20.96 -19.05 12.10
N GLU A 232 -20.95 -17.86 12.72
CA GLU A 232 -20.73 -16.61 12.01
C GLU A 232 -19.23 -16.32 11.80
N PRO A 233 -18.84 -15.72 10.66
CA PRO A 233 -17.46 -15.34 10.42
C PRO A 233 -17.07 -14.08 11.23
N ASN A 234 -17.04 -14.22 12.57
CA ASN A 234 -16.66 -13.14 13.48
C ASN A 234 -15.20 -12.73 13.30
N ARG A 235 -14.91 -11.43 13.39
CA ARG A 235 -13.59 -10.83 13.15
C ARG A 235 -13.08 -11.18 11.75
N GLN A 236 -13.98 -11.13 10.78
CA GLN A 236 -13.69 -11.54 9.41
C GLN A 236 -12.71 -10.59 8.73
N GLN A 237 -11.71 -11.15 8.08
CA GLN A 237 -10.71 -10.46 7.29
C GLN A 237 -10.88 -10.88 5.82
N ILE A 238 -11.30 -9.95 4.98
CA ILE A 238 -11.41 -10.14 3.54
C ILE A 238 -10.32 -9.28 2.90
N MET A 239 -9.36 -9.90 2.25
CA MET A 239 -8.26 -9.24 1.57
C MET A 239 -8.38 -9.48 0.07
N CYS A 240 -8.35 -8.43 -0.73
CA CYS A 240 -8.44 -8.50 -2.18
C CYS A 240 -7.30 -7.75 -2.84
N THR A 241 -6.75 -8.30 -3.91
CA THR A 241 -5.76 -7.61 -4.75
C THR A 241 -5.58 -8.31 -6.10
N SER A 242 -4.95 -7.65 -7.07
CA SER A 242 -4.24 -8.35 -8.15
C SER A 242 -2.89 -8.86 -7.63
N ALA A 243 -2.27 -9.81 -8.33
CA ALA A 243 -0.96 -10.31 -7.93
C ALA A 243 0.10 -9.20 -7.96
N GLY A 244 1.08 -9.30 -7.10
CA GLY A 244 2.22 -8.41 -6.95
C GLY A 244 3.53 -9.18 -6.97
N VAL A 245 4.49 -8.74 -6.14
CA VAL A 245 5.77 -9.40 -5.96
C VAL A 245 5.78 -10.26 -4.70
N LYS A 246 6.45 -11.41 -4.76
CA LYS A 246 6.53 -12.38 -3.64
C LYS A 246 7.26 -11.86 -2.41
N THR A 247 7.97 -10.76 -2.55
CA THR A 247 8.70 -10.11 -1.45
C THR A 247 7.86 -9.10 -0.67
N SER A 248 6.60 -8.89 -1.08
CA SER A 248 5.71 -7.90 -0.48
C SER A 248 4.94 -8.43 0.72
N PHE A 249 4.57 -7.53 1.62
CA PHE A 249 3.64 -7.80 2.72
C PHE A 249 2.34 -8.47 2.27
N ALA A 250 1.81 -8.07 1.10
CA ALA A 250 0.58 -8.65 0.56
C ALA A 250 0.75 -10.15 0.24
N PHE A 251 1.94 -10.56 -0.22
CA PHE A 251 2.25 -11.98 -0.42
C PHE A 251 2.42 -12.72 0.89
N ASP A 252 3.06 -12.12 1.89
CA ASP A 252 3.17 -12.73 3.23
C ASP A 252 1.78 -12.98 3.84
N LYS A 253 0.82 -12.04 3.63
CA LYS A 253 -0.58 -12.24 4.03
C LYS A 253 -1.30 -13.33 3.24
N LEU A 254 -1.00 -13.50 1.95
CA LEU A 254 -1.50 -14.63 1.15
C LEU A 254 -1.04 -15.95 1.76
N ILE A 255 0.27 -16.06 2.07
CA ILE A 255 0.84 -17.27 2.70
C ILE A 255 0.23 -17.52 4.08
N ASP A 256 0.08 -16.48 4.92
CA ASP A 256 -0.55 -16.58 6.25
C ASP A 256 -1.99 -17.14 6.16
N VAL A 257 -2.80 -16.67 5.19
CA VAL A 257 -4.16 -17.21 4.98
C VAL A 257 -4.12 -18.62 4.37
N PHE A 258 -3.15 -18.91 3.51
CA PHE A 258 -2.96 -20.26 2.94
C PHE A 258 -2.59 -21.26 4.02
N GLU A 259 -1.65 -20.95 4.90
CA GLU A 259 -1.29 -21.80 6.05
C GLU A 259 -2.50 -22.03 6.96
N LYS A 260 -3.29 -20.98 7.26
CA LYS A 260 -4.54 -21.13 8.02
C LYS A 260 -5.55 -22.04 7.33
N SER A 261 -5.63 -22.01 6.01
CA SER A 261 -6.54 -22.89 5.25
C SER A 261 -6.11 -24.36 5.27
N ILE A 262 -4.83 -24.64 5.42
CA ILE A 262 -4.31 -26.00 5.61
C ILE A 262 -4.60 -26.50 7.04
N ILE A 263 -4.41 -25.64 8.04
CA ILE A 263 -4.63 -25.99 9.46
C ILE A 263 -6.13 -26.17 9.75
N ASP A 264 -6.97 -25.26 9.27
CA ASP A 264 -8.42 -25.28 9.47
C ASP A 264 -9.15 -24.84 8.19
N PRO A 265 -9.46 -25.77 7.27
CA PRO A 265 -10.11 -25.47 5.99
C PRO A 265 -11.55 -24.95 6.13
N THR A 266 -12.11 -24.96 7.36
CA THR A 266 -13.44 -24.40 7.61
C THR A 266 -13.41 -22.91 7.91
N LYS A 267 -12.25 -22.34 8.24
CA LYS A 267 -12.12 -20.94 8.66
C LYS A 267 -11.39 -20.04 7.68
N ALA A 268 -10.60 -20.61 6.76
CA ALA A 268 -9.81 -19.81 5.83
C ALA A 268 -9.90 -20.35 4.41
N ILE A 269 -9.85 -19.45 3.42
CA ILE A 269 -9.84 -19.79 2.00
C ILE A 269 -9.01 -18.79 1.19
N ASN A 270 -8.27 -19.31 0.20
CA ASN A 270 -7.63 -18.53 -0.85
C ASN A 270 -8.36 -18.75 -2.18
N ILE A 271 -8.68 -17.66 -2.86
CA ILE A 271 -9.35 -17.67 -4.16
C ILE A 271 -8.42 -17.02 -5.18
N GLY A 272 -8.02 -17.79 -6.19
CA GLY A 272 -7.23 -17.31 -7.32
C GLY A 272 -8.06 -17.34 -8.61
N CYS A 273 -7.89 -16.32 -9.47
CA CYS A 273 -8.58 -16.27 -10.76
C CYS A 273 -7.75 -15.52 -11.80
N ASP A 274 -7.67 -16.11 -13.00
CA ASP A 274 -7.08 -15.49 -14.18
C ASP A 274 -8.15 -14.88 -15.12
N TYR A 275 -7.68 -14.14 -16.14
CA TYR A 275 -8.53 -13.41 -17.08
C TYR A 275 -9.46 -14.29 -17.93
N ARG A 276 -9.21 -15.59 -18.05
CA ARG A 276 -10.01 -16.49 -18.89
C ARG A 276 -11.44 -16.63 -18.37
N ILE A 277 -11.63 -16.52 -17.05
CA ILE A 277 -12.97 -16.57 -16.44
C ILE A 277 -13.77 -15.32 -16.77
N PRO A 278 -13.36 -14.09 -16.46
CA PRO A 278 -14.11 -12.89 -16.87
C PRO A 278 -14.25 -12.76 -18.39
N ALA A 279 -13.26 -13.18 -19.17
CA ALA A 279 -13.35 -13.18 -20.63
C ALA A 279 -14.40 -14.18 -21.15
N LYS A 280 -14.57 -15.36 -20.52
CA LYS A 280 -15.63 -16.33 -20.85
C LYS A 280 -17.03 -15.74 -20.63
N HIS A 281 -17.17 -14.89 -19.63
CA HIS A 281 -18.44 -14.27 -19.27
C HIS A 281 -18.67 -12.88 -19.92
N GLY A 282 -17.80 -12.47 -20.84
CA GLY A 282 -17.94 -11.18 -21.53
C GLY A 282 -17.67 -9.94 -20.68
N LEU A 283 -17.09 -10.10 -19.48
CA LEU A 283 -16.68 -9.00 -18.62
C LEU A 283 -15.33 -8.40 -19.04
N LEU A 284 -14.57 -9.13 -19.79
CA LEU A 284 -13.29 -8.72 -20.38
C LEU A 284 -13.30 -9.06 -21.86
N ASP A 285 -12.98 -8.06 -22.68
CA ASP A 285 -12.89 -8.24 -24.12
C ASP A 285 -11.66 -9.10 -24.49
N LYS A 286 -11.89 -10.14 -25.30
CA LYS A 286 -10.84 -11.03 -25.75
C LYS A 286 -9.91 -10.38 -26.78
N ASP A 287 -10.45 -9.49 -27.59
CA ASP A 287 -9.66 -8.77 -28.59
C ASP A 287 -8.73 -7.76 -27.90
N TYR A 288 -9.21 -7.10 -26.83
CA TYR A 288 -8.34 -6.27 -25.98
C TYR A 288 -7.11 -7.04 -25.43
N ILE A 289 -7.31 -8.28 -24.98
CA ILE A 289 -6.19 -9.12 -24.49
C ILE A 289 -5.21 -9.44 -25.61
N ARG A 290 -5.72 -9.75 -26.81
CA ARG A 290 -4.88 -10.02 -27.99
C ARG A 290 -4.09 -8.79 -28.39
N ASP A 291 -4.74 -7.64 -28.46
CA ASP A 291 -4.09 -6.37 -28.82
C ASP A 291 -3.00 -6.00 -27.79
N LEU A 292 -3.29 -6.20 -26.50
CA LEU A 292 -2.31 -6.00 -25.43
C LEU A 292 -1.07 -6.88 -25.60
N GLN A 293 -1.27 -8.18 -25.92
CA GLN A 293 -0.16 -9.13 -26.12
C GLN A 293 0.63 -8.86 -27.42
N MET A 294 0.01 -8.23 -28.43
CA MET A 294 0.65 -7.83 -29.68
C MET A 294 1.31 -6.44 -29.60
N SER A 295 1.07 -5.70 -28.52
CA SER A 295 1.63 -4.36 -28.37
C SER A 295 3.16 -4.38 -28.28
N PRO A 296 3.87 -3.43 -28.93
CA PRO A 296 5.32 -3.27 -28.74
C PRO A 296 5.74 -2.99 -27.30
N SER A 297 4.80 -2.52 -26.47
CA SER A 297 4.98 -2.26 -25.03
C SER A 297 4.52 -3.41 -24.16
N TYR A 298 4.32 -4.62 -24.72
CA TYR A 298 3.92 -5.79 -23.95
C TYR A 298 5.00 -6.19 -22.94
N ASP A 299 4.57 -6.30 -21.69
CA ASP A 299 5.38 -6.78 -20.56
C ASP A 299 4.76 -8.07 -20.02
N GLU A 300 5.45 -9.18 -20.22
CA GLU A 300 4.99 -10.52 -19.84
C GLU A 300 4.78 -10.64 -18.31
N GLU A 301 5.68 -10.06 -17.51
CA GLU A 301 5.54 -10.10 -16.05
C GLU A 301 4.34 -9.26 -15.55
N SER A 302 4.15 -8.08 -16.12
CA SER A 302 2.99 -7.25 -15.81
C SER A 302 1.70 -7.95 -16.22
N PHE A 303 1.70 -8.60 -17.39
CA PHE A 303 0.57 -9.41 -17.85
C PHE A 303 0.29 -10.58 -16.89
N ALA A 304 1.35 -11.28 -16.48
CA ALA A 304 1.23 -12.38 -15.53
C ALA A 304 0.60 -11.94 -14.19
N ARG A 305 1.01 -10.79 -13.65
CA ARG A 305 0.44 -10.24 -12.42
C ARG A 305 -1.00 -9.76 -12.57
N GLU A 306 -1.26 -8.93 -13.58
CA GLU A 306 -2.55 -8.23 -13.71
C GLU A 306 -3.65 -9.11 -14.31
N TYR A 307 -3.30 -10.09 -15.16
CA TYR A 307 -4.25 -10.91 -15.90
C TYR A 307 -4.19 -12.40 -15.57
N LEU A 308 -3.02 -12.95 -15.24
CA LEU A 308 -2.92 -14.36 -14.86
C LEU A 308 -3.00 -14.60 -13.34
N GLY A 309 -2.91 -13.55 -12.52
CA GLY A 309 -2.90 -13.67 -11.06
C GLY A 309 -1.65 -14.36 -10.51
N ILE A 310 -0.54 -14.32 -11.27
CA ILE A 310 0.72 -14.97 -10.90
C ILE A 310 1.60 -13.96 -10.17
N TRP A 311 1.98 -14.31 -8.93
CA TRP A 311 2.91 -13.52 -8.14
C TRP A 311 4.32 -13.66 -8.70
N SER A 312 4.96 -12.55 -9.06
CA SER A 312 6.33 -12.54 -9.53
C SER A 312 7.31 -12.75 -8.37
N GLY A 313 8.29 -13.63 -8.57
CA GLY A 313 9.46 -13.70 -7.70
C GLY A 313 10.44 -12.59 -8.05
N GLY A 314 11.43 -12.29 -7.19
CA GLY A 314 12.57 -11.48 -7.62
C GLY A 314 13.16 -12.12 -8.88
N SER A 315 13.21 -11.35 -9.99
CA SER A 315 13.71 -11.85 -11.27
C SER A 315 15.20 -12.21 -11.13
N GLU A 316 15.63 -13.30 -11.76
CA GLU A 316 17.07 -13.61 -11.93
C GLU A 316 17.78 -12.49 -12.72
N GLU A 317 17.03 -11.71 -13.50
CA GLU A 317 17.50 -10.55 -14.24
C GLU A 317 17.71 -9.29 -13.39
N SER A 318 17.23 -9.29 -12.12
CA SER A 318 17.37 -8.14 -11.23
C SER A 318 18.84 -7.76 -11.03
N TRP A 319 19.16 -6.50 -11.28
CA TRP A 319 20.51 -5.94 -11.03
C TRP A 319 20.89 -6.04 -9.55
N PHE A 320 19.94 -5.77 -8.66
CA PHE A 320 20.09 -5.98 -7.23
C PHE A 320 19.22 -7.16 -6.80
N GLN A 321 19.85 -8.26 -6.42
CA GLN A 321 19.12 -9.44 -5.94
C GLN A 321 18.60 -9.20 -4.53
N TYR A 322 17.29 -9.29 -4.35
CA TYR A 322 16.59 -9.00 -3.08
C TYR A 322 17.19 -9.77 -1.90
N ASP A 323 17.45 -11.05 -2.06
CA ASP A 323 17.99 -11.89 -0.97
C ASP A 323 19.41 -11.46 -0.56
N LYS A 324 20.22 -11.00 -1.50
CA LYS A 324 21.56 -10.46 -1.18
C LYS A 324 21.48 -9.15 -0.42
N LEU A 325 20.51 -8.29 -0.74
CA LEU A 325 20.28 -7.03 -0.02
C LEU A 325 19.95 -7.25 1.46
N GLN A 326 19.26 -8.36 1.81
CA GLN A 326 18.93 -8.69 3.20
C GLN A 326 20.17 -8.82 4.10
N ASN A 327 21.31 -9.25 3.56
CA ASN A 327 22.56 -9.39 4.31
C ASN A 327 23.10 -8.05 4.86
N TYR A 328 22.68 -6.93 4.30
CA TYR A 328 23.12 -5.59 4.69
C TYR A 328 22.15 -4.89 5.66
N ARG A 329 21.05 -5.53 6.06
CA ARG A 329 20.15 -5.08 7.11
C ARG A 329 20.79 -5.29 8.48
N LYS A 330 21.35 -4.23 9.07
CA LYS A 330 22.11 -4.31 10.33
C LYS A 330 21.65 -3.30 11.38
N LEU A 331 20.90 -2.27 11.00
CA LEU A 331 20.49 -1.21 11.90
C LEU A 331 19.16 -1.57 12.56
N LYS A 332 19.17 -1.75 13.89
CA LYS A 332 17.98 -2.15 14.66
C LYS A 332 16.96 -1.02 14.88
N ASN A 333 17.42 0.23 14.98
CA ASN A 333 16.56 1.37 15.27
C ASN A 333 16.80 2.49 14.26
N PRO A 334 15.75 3.13 13.73
CA PRO A 334 15.88 4.30 12.92
C PRO A 334 16.35 5.48 13.76
N GLU A 335 17.02 6.43 13.15
CA GLU A 335 17.38 7.69 13.74
C GLU A 335 16.45 8.76 13.17
N LEU A 336 15.57 9.31 14.02
CA LEU A 336 14.60 10.32 13.61
C LEU A 336 15.10 11.75 13.81
N ARG A 337 16.31 11.89 14.36
CA ARG A 337 17.07 13.13 14.56
C ARG A 337 18.53 12.77 14.78
N GLU A 338 19.40 13.77 14.85
CA GLU A 338 20.81 13.58 15.23
C GLU A 338 20.92 12.83 16.56
N ILE A 339 21.75 11.79 16.57
CA ILE A 339 22.17 11.09 17.78
C ILE A 339 23.64 11.39 18.00
N ARG A 340 23.95 12.23 18.98
CA ARG A 340 25.35 12.60 19.30
C ARG A 340 26.14 11.38 19.76
N ARG A 341 27.33 11.20 19.16
CA ARG A 341 28.29 10.13 19.45
C ARG A 341 29.69 10.76 19.61
N PRO A 342 30.09 11.14 20.84
CA PRO A 342 31.30 11.94 21.06
C PRO A 342 32.57 11.25 20.55
N ASP A 343 32.63 9.91 20.57
CA ASP A 343 33.85 9.15 20.22
C ASP A 343 33.88 8.68 18.75
N SER A 344 32.97 9.16 17.91
CA SER A 344 32.88 8.72 16.52
C SER A 344 32.96 9.89 15.53
N ASN A 345 33.79 9.71 14.48
CA ASN A 345 33.84 10.65 13.38
C ASN A 345 32.74 10.33 12.37
N TYR A 346 31.64 11.10 12.37
CA TYR A 346 30.50 10.93 11.48
C TYR A 346 29.88 12.27 11.11
N PHE A 347 29.04 12.25 10.09
CA PHE A 347 28.14 13.34 9.74
C PHE A 347 26.85 12.79 9.15
N TYR A 348 25.80 13.63 9.09
CA TYR A 348 24.58 13.29 8.37
C TYR A 348 24.58 13.93 6.98
N LEU A 349 24.14 13.15 5.99
CA LEU A 349 23.90 13.59 4.63
C LEU A 349 22.46 13.26 4.29
N MET A 350 21.79 14.16 3.59
CA MET A 350 20.43 13.98 3.11
C MET A 350 20.42 13.99 1.58
N SER A 351 19.55 13.20 0.96
CA SER A 351 19.29 13.27 -0.48
C SER A 351 17.80 13.26 -0.74
N VAL A 352 17.39 14.01 -1.75
CA VAL A 352 16.00 14.27 -2.10
C VAL A 352 15.81 14.02 -3.59
N ASP A 353 14.94 13.11 -3.91
CA ASP A 353 14.35 12.98 -5.24
C ASP A 353 12.99 13.66 -5.24
N VAL A 354 12.75 14.54 -6.23
CA VAL A 354 11.65 15.51 -6.19
C VAL A 354 10.51 15.08 -7.09
N GLY A 355 9.39 14.71 -6.49
CA GLY A 355 8.15 14.40 -7.19
C GLY A 355 7.08 15.49 -7.03
N ARG A 356 6.11 15.51 -7.94
CA ARG A 356 4.92 16.36 -7.88
C ARG A 356 3.74 15.64 -8.55
N LEU A 357 2.53 15.89 -8.05
CA LEU A 357 1.27 15.33 -8.58
C LEU A 357 1.19 13.80 -8.42
N ASN A 358 1.76 13.04 -9.34
CA ASN A 358 1.70 11.58 -9.36
C ASN A 358 2.96 10.92 -8.79
N ASP A 359 4.11 11.61 -8.83
CA ASP A 359 5.38 11.11 -8.33
C ASP A 359 5.59 11.53 -6.87
N GLN A 360 6.32 10.72 -6.13
CA GLN A 360 6.58 10.93 -4.70
C GLN A 360 7.88 11.69 -4.50
N THR A 361 7.86 12.71 -3.60
CA THR A 361 9.12 13.28 -3.11
C THR A 361 9.67 12.37 -2.03
N VAL A 362 10.87 11.86 -2.24
CA VAL A 362 11.53 10.92 -1.33
C VAL A 362 12.78 11.55 -0.73
N VAL A 363 12.91 11.43 0.58
CA VAL A 363 14.07 11.90 1.35
C VAL A 363 14.77 10.73 1.99
N CYS A 364 16.02 10.48 1.62
CA CYS A 364 16.93 9.54 2.28
C CYS A 364 17.86 10.28 3.23
N VAL A 365 17.98 9.78 4.46
CA VAL A 365 18.91 10.31 5.46
C VAL A 365 19.98 9.27 5.76
N PHE A 366 21.23 9.66 5.53
CA PHE A 366 22.40 8.82 5.79
C PHE A 366 23.18 9.35 6.97
N ARG A 367 23.56 8.46 7.88
CA ARG A 367 24.69 8.68 8.76
C ARG A 367 25.93 8.10 8.09
N VAL A 368 26.94 8.95 7.87
CA VAL A 368 28.21 8.58 7.23
C VAL A 368 29.29 8.50 8.29
N ASN A 369 29.79 7.31 8.56
CA ASN A 369 30.92 7.09 9.47
C ASN A 369 32.23 7.06 8.69
N ILE A 370 33.25 7.74 9.22
CA ILE A 370 34.57 7.82 8.62
C ILE A 370 35.52 6.88 9.38
N LEU A 371 35.97 5.82 8.72
CA LEU A 371 36.91 4.84 9.29
C LEU A 371 38.09 4.65 8.35
N ASN A 372 39.31 4.95 8.83
CA ASN A 372 40.55 4.81 8.04
C ASN A 372 40.47 5.53 6.67
N GLY A 373 39.84 6.69 6.65
CA GLY A 373 39.69 7.50 5.44
C GLY A 373 38.61 7.01 4.45
N LYS A 374 37.91 5.92 4.78
CA LYS A 374 36.76 5.39 4.01
C LYS A 374 35.43 5.81 4.64
N TYR A 375 34.44 6.04 3.78
CA TYR A 375 33.14 6.54 4.18
C TYR A 375 32.10 5.41 4.12
N TYR A 376 31.57 5.03 5.29
CA TYR A 376 30.54 3.98 5.44
C TYR A 376 29.18 4.63 5.63
N ALA A 377 28.27 4.38 4.71
CA ALA A 377 26.90 4.91 4.75
C ALA A 377 25.96 3.99 5.53
N THR A 378 25.17 4.55 6.42
CA THR A 378 24.04 3.85 7.04
C THR A 378 22.77 4.63 6.71
N LEU A 379 21.83 4.02 5.99
CA LEU A 379 20.50 4.60 5.76
C LEU A 379 19.74 4.52 7.09
N VAL A 380 19.61 5.68 7.75
CA VAL A 380 19.01 5.75 9.11
C VAL A 380 17.54 6.12 9.08
N ASN A 381 17.09 6.78 8.01
CA ASN A 381 15.69 7.12 7.78
C ASN A 381 15.41 7.26 6.29
N LEU A 382 14.18 6.94 5.90
CA LEU A 382 13.64 7.16 4.57
C LEU A 382 12.21 7.67 4.72
N VAL A 383 11.92 8.84 4.14
CA VAL A 383 10.65 9.54 4.29
C VAL A 383 10.08 9.87 2.93
N VAL A 384 8.79 9.62 2.76
CA VAL A 384 8.02 10.04 1.58
C VAL A 384 7.20 11.27 1.96
N LEU A 385 7.41 12.40 1.28
CA LEU A 385 6.71 13.65 1.47
C LEU A 385 5.55 13.81 0.48
N GLY A 386 4.66 14.78 0.74
CA GLY A 386 3.64 15.16 -0.22
C GLY A 386 2.51 14.14 -0.40
N ARG A 387 2.11 13.41 0.64
CA ARG A 387 1.06 12.37 0.56
C ARG A 387 -0.36 12.93 0.43
N THR A 388 -0.61 14.15 0.86
CA THR A 388 -1.90 14.84 0.75
C THR A 388 -1.84 15.99 -0.22
N ALA A 389 -2.99 16.44 -0.74
CA ALA A 389 -3.05 17.58 -1.68
C ALA A 389 -2.40 18.85 -1.10
N GLU A 390 -2.54 19.09 0.21
CA GLU A 390 -1.99 20.24 0.92
C GLU A 390 -0.47 20.16 1.05
N THR A 391 0.08 18.94 1.25
CA THR A 391 1.51 18.70 1.45
C THR A 391 2.29 18.50 0.15
N LYS A 392 1.61 18.46 -1.02
CA LYS A 392 2.25 18.31 -2.35
C LYS A 392 2.91 19.58 -2.89
N THR A 393 2.73 20.72 -2.26
CA THR A 393 3.35 21.98 -2.72
C THR A 393 4.84 21.99 -2.43
N PHE A 394 5.66 22.55 -3.33
CA PHE A 394 7.10 22.71 -3.09
C PHE A 394 7.39 23.53 -1.84
N HIS A 395 6.53 24.51 -1.54
CA HIS A 395 6.62 25.31 -0.33
C HIS A 395 6.55 24.43 0.94
N GLN A 396 5.52 23.58 1.05
CA GLN A 396 5.39 22.70 2.21
C GLN A 396 6.50 21.65 2.28
N GLN A 397 6.88 21.07 1.13
CA GLN A 397 7.99 20.12 1.06
C GLN A 397 9.31 20.77 1.52
N ALA A 398 9.57 22.03 1.13
CA ALA A 398 10.75 22.76 1.57
C ALA A 398 10.75 23.00 3.10
N ILE A 399 9.59 23.33 3.68
CA ILE A 399 9.44 23.45 5.14
C ILE A 399 9.80 22.14 5.84
N ASP A 400 9.26 21.02 5.35
CA ASP A 400 9.50 19.70 5.94
C ASP A 400 10.97 19.29 5.83
N ILE A 401 11.59 19.51 4.67
CA ILE A 401 13.02 19.24 4.44
C ILE A 401 13.90 20.11 5.34
N LYS A 402 13.60 21.40 5.48
CA LYS A 402 14.36 22.31 6.37
C LYS A 402 14.26 21.89 7.83
N LYS A 403 13.07 21.47 8.29
CA LYS A 403 12.92 20.89 9.63
C LYS A 403 13.78 19.63 9.81
N MET A 404 13.85 18.78 8.80
CA MET A 404 14.71 17.60 8.84
C MET A 404 16.20 17.98 8.82
N ILE A 405 16.61 18.95 8.00
CA ILE A 405 18.00 19.45 7.99
C ILE A 405 18.43 19.91 9.39
N ALA A 406 17.58 20.70 10.05
CA ALA A 406 17.84 21.15 11.42
C ALA A 406 17.85 19.99 12.43
N ALA A 407 16.89 19.06 12.34
CA ALA A 407 16.80 17.93 13.28
C ALA A 407 18.01 16.99 13.22
N TYR A 408 18.60 16.79 12.05
CA TYR A 408 19.77 15.92 11.86
C TYR A 408 21.12 16.67 11.86
N ASN A 409 21.10 17.99 11.90
CA ASN A 409 22.32 18.80 11.71
C ASN A 409 23.08 18.37 10.44
N VAL A 410 22.34 18.39 9.31
CA VAL A 410 22.79 17.83 8.04
C VAL A 410 23.98 18.61 7.50
N LYS A 411 25.06 17.93 7.14
CA LYS A 411 26.26 18.53 6.56
C LYS A 411 26.00 19.01 5.12
N GLU A 412 25.36 18.17 4.31
CA GLU A 412 24.96 18.49 2.94
C GLU A 412 23.65 17.81 2.59
N CYS A 413 22.82 18.50 1.79
CA CYS A 413 21.56 18.02 1.26
C CYS A 413 21.63 17.97 -0.28
N VAL A 414 21.58 16.78 -0.85
CA VAL A 414 21.56 16.54 -2.30
C VAL A 414 20.13 16.71 -2.78
N ILE A 415 19.92 17.45 -3.86
CA ILE A 415 18.61 17.64 -4.49
C ILE A 415 18.74 17.33 -5.97
N ASP A 416 17.90 16.45 -6.51
CA ASP A 416 17.78 16.32 -7.97
C ASP A 416 17.20 17.61 -8.53
N THR A 417 18.02 18.35 -9.28
CA THR A 417 17.65 19.62 -9.89
C THR A 417 17.28 19.47 -11.38
N ASN A 418 16.95 18.27 -11.84
CA ASN A 418 16.31 18.06 -13.13
C ASN A 418 14.82 18.43 -13.07
N GLY A 419 14.33 19.18 -14.05
CA GLY A 419 12.91 19.47 -14.20
C GLY A 419 12.25 20.05 -12.94
N LEU A 420 11.44 19.25 -12.25
CA LEU A 420 10.66 19.67 -11.08
C LEU A 420 11.50 20.10 -9.86
N GLY A 421 12.70 19.56 -9.73
CA GLY A 421 13.58 19.86 -8.62
C GLY A 421 14.08 21.31 -8.56
N VAL A 422 14.03 22.04 -9.69
CA VAL A 422 14.30 23.48 -9.70
C VAL A 422 13.30 24.22 -8.80
N GLY A 423 12.01 23.88 -8.88
CA GLY A 423 10.97 24.51 -8.07
C GLY A 423 11.17 24.31 -6.56
N LEU A 424 11.62 23.12 -6.13
CA LEU A 424 11.99 22.89 -4.74
C LEU A 424 13.25 23.69 -4.37
N GLY A 425 14.26 23.74 -5.26
CA GLY A 425 15.46 24.53 -5.07
C GLY A 425 15.17 26.00 -4.82
N ASP A 426 14.24 26.59 -5.57
CA ASP A 426 13.80 27.98 -5.40
C ASP A 426 13.17 28.25 -4.03
N GLU A 427 12.45 27.30 -3.48
CA GLU A 427 11.91 27.39 -2.12
C GLU A 427 12.98 27.19 -1.05
N MET A 428 13.97 26.34 -1.29
CA MET A 428 15.04 26.08 -0.33
C MET A 428 15.97 27.28 -0.10
N ILE A 429 16.20 28.11 -1.11
CA ILE A 429 17.05 29.31 -1.01
C ILE A 429 16.38 30.50 -0.32
N ARG A 430 15.07 30.40 0.00
CA ARG A 430 14.30 31.44 0.69
C ARG A 430 14.16 31.13 2.16
N GLN A 431 14.11 32.16 3.01
CA GLN A 431 13.67 32.02 4.39
C GLN A 431 12.16 31.72 4.42
N GLN A 432 11.76 30.81 5.31
CA GLN A 432 10.36 30.42 5.47
C GLN A 432 9.99 30.39 6.95
N TYR A 433 8.69 30.24 7.23
CA TYR A 433 8.15 30.10 8.59
C TYR A 433 7.34 28.82 8.66
N ASP A 434 7.45 28.12 9.77
CA ASP A 434 6.56 26.99 10.03
C ASP A 434 5.22 27.45 10.61
N LEU A 435 4.30 26.50 10.82
CA LEU A 435 2.97 26.79 11.37
C LEU A 435 3.00 27.37 12.81
N GLU A 436 4.12 27.18 13.49
CA GLU A 436 4.35 27.66 14.87
C GLU A 436 5.03 29.04 14.86
N GLY A 437 5.36 29.58 13.68
CA GLY A 437 6.05 30.86 13.50
C GLY A 437 7.57 30.79 13.65
N ASN A 438 8.15 29.60 13.76
CA ASN A 438 9.61 29.45 13.83
C ASN A 438 10.25 29.76 12.49
N ILE A 439 11.38 30.47 12.53
CA ILE A 439 12.15 30.82 11.33
C ILE A 439 12.90 29.60 10.82
N LEU A 440 12.65 29.25 9.56
CA LEU A 440 13.41 28.25 8.82
C LEU A 440 14.37 28.97 7.86
N PRO A 441 15.70 28.81 8.04
CA PRO A 441 16.68 29.60 7.31
C PRO A 441 16.69 29.32 5.82
N ALA A 442 17.17 30.30 5.05
CA ALA A 442 17.57 30.09 3.67
C ALA A 442 18.84 29.23 3.62
N TYR A 443 18.95 28.33 2.64
CA TYR A 443 20.15 27.56 2.37
C TYR A 443 20.67 27.84 0.97
N GLY A 444 21.98 27.78 0.76
CA GLY A 444 22.63 28.03 -0.53
C GLY A 444 23.14 26.76 -1.21
N PHE A 445 23.18 26.77 -2.54
CA PHE A 445 23.78 25.73 -3.35
C PHE A 445 25.32 25.85 -3.36
N ILE A 446 25.99 24.70 -3.27
CA ILE A 446 27.43 24.56 -3.30
C ILE A 446 27.96 24.62 -4.74
N ASN A 447 27.27 23.94 -5.66
CA ASN A 447 27.76 23.60 -7.00
C ASN A 447 26.88 24.09 -8.17
N ASP A 448 25.79 24.81 -7.93
CA ASP A 448 24.93 25.30 -9.02
C ASP A 448 25.13 26.82 -9.24
N ASP A 449 25.73 27.16 -10.38
CA ASP A 449 26.02 28.56 -10.76
C ASP A 449 24.76 29.38 -11.02
N ASN A 450 23.64 28.77 -11.38
CA ASN A 450 22.37 29.46 -11.58
C ASN A 450 21.87 30.10 -10.28
N TYR A 451 22.12 29.46 -9.16
CA TYR A 451 21.73 29.95 -7.83
C TYR A 451 22.71 30.95 -7.23
N LYS A 452 23.97 31.02 -7.71
CA LYS A 452 24.97 31.93 -7.15
C LYS A 452 24.57 33.41 -7.12
N LYS A 453 23.72 33.82 -8.09
CA LYS A 453 23.28 35.21 -8.21
C LYS A 453 22.03 35.55 -7.40
N ILE A 454 21.19 34.55 -7.12
CA ILE A 454 19.87 34.73 -6.50
C ILE A 454 19.80 34.30 -5.03
N GLN A 455 20.71 33.42 -4.59
CA GLN A 455 20.78 32.99 -3.19
C GLN A 455 21.45 34.07 -2.31
N SER A 456 21.04 34.12 -1.03
CA SER A 456 21.67 35.01 -0.07
C SER A 456 23.15 34.66 0.12
N LYS A 457 24.02 35.71 0.21
CA LYS A 457 25.47 35.52 0.47
C LYS A 457 25.74 34.92 1.84
N ASP A 458 24.88 35.20 2.80
CA ASP A 458 25.04 34.78 4.21
C ASP A 458 24.36 33.41 4.49
N ALA A 459 23.62 32.86 3.52
CA ALA A 459 22.98 31.58 3.67
C ALA A 459 24.02 30.44 3.77
N PRO A 460 23.86 29.52 4.73
CA PRO A 460 24.71 28.33 4.82
C PRO A 460 24.65 27.53 3.51
N LYS A 461 25.81 27.28 2.91
CA LYS A 461 25.93 26.51 1.65
C LYS A 461 25.99 25.04 1.97
N ILE A 462 24.83 24.39 1.95
CA ILE A 462 24.67 22.95 2.22
C ILE A 462 23.92 22.21 1.13
N LEU A 463 23.31 22.92 0.16
CA LEU A 463 22.57 22.29 -0.91
C LEU A 463 23.52 21.86 -2.03
N TYR A 464 23.39 20.61 -2.49
CA TYR A 464 24.15 20.07 -3.61
C TYR A 464 23.16 19.67 -4.73
N GLY A 465 23.16 20.43 -5.83
CA GLY A 465 22.32 20.12 -6.99
C GLY A 465 22.93 19.00 -7.82
N ILE A 466 22.16 17.95 -8.09
CA ILE A 466 22.57 16.89 -9.01
C ILE A 466 21.72 16.96 -10.29
N LYS A 467 22.39 16.90 -11.46
CA LYS A 467 21.75 16.83 -12.78
C LYS A 467 22.30 15.60 -13.49
N ALA A 468 21.66 14.46 -13.25
CA ALA A 468 22.12 13.18 -13.75
C ALA A 468 21.75 12.99 -15.21
N ASN A 469 22.72 13.13 -16.13
CA ASN A 469 22.64 12.72 -17.53
C ASN A 469 22.99 11.21 -17.67
N GLY A 470 22.86 10.65 -18.87
CA GLY A 470 23.10 9.23 -19.13
C GLY A 470 24.45 8.71 -18.61
N PRO A 471 25.60 9.29 -18.98
CA PRO A 471 26.92 8.87 -18.48
C PRO A 471 27.05 8.98 -16.94
N LEU A 472 26.51 10.03 -16.35
CA LEU A 472 26.56 10.20 -14.88
C LEU A 472 25.63 9.18 -14.19
N LYS A 473 24.45 8.90 -14.73
CA LYS A 473 23.57 7.84 -14.20
C LYS A 473 24.25 6.47 -14.22
N SER A 474 25.00 6.15 -15.29
CA SER A 474 25.80 4.93 -15.36
C SER A 474 26.81 4.83 -14.21
N GLN A 475 27.54 5.91 -13.95
CA GLN A 475 28.53 5.96 -12.86
C GLN A 475 27.86 5.87 -11.47
N ILE A 476 26.72 6.53 -11.27
CA ILE A 476 25.93 6.50 -10.04
C ILE A 476 25.46 5.07 -9.75
N ASN A 477 24.91 4.38 -10.76
CA ASN A 477 24.43 2.99 -10.64
C ASN A 477 25.59 2.03 -10.29
N GLY A 478 26.72 2.15 -11.00
CA GLY A 478 27.91 1.36 -10.73
C GLY A 478 28.51 1.59 -9.34
N ASN A 479 28.52 2.85 -8.88
CA ASN A 479 28.97 3.19 -7.53
C ASN A 479 28.05 2.57 -6.45
N ALA A 480 26.74 2.68 -6.61
CA ALA A 480 25.77 2.10 -5.68
C ALA A 480 25.95 0.59 -5.56
N PHE A 481 26.04 -0.10 -6.69
CA PHE A 481 26.27 -1.55 -6.74
C PHE A 481 27.58 -1.94 -6.03
N SER A 482 28.68 -1.25 -6.35
CA SER A 482 30.00 -1.51 -5.75
C SER A 482 29.99 -1.28 -4.23
N ARG A 483 29.43 -0.15 -3.75
CA ARG A 483 29.41 0.17 -2.32
C ARG A 483 28.55 -0.80 -1.51
N ILE A 484 27.42 -1.23 -2.05
CA ILE A 484 26.55 -2.22 -1.39
C ILE A 484 27.27 -3.56 -1.29
N ASN A 485 27.78 -4.09 -2.41
CA ASN A 485 28.44 -5.39 -2.43
C ASN A 485 29.76 -5.42 -1.61
N SER A 486 30.41 -4.28 -1.44
CA SER A 486 31.58 -4.14 -0.56
C SER A 486 31.24 -3.99 0.92
N GLY A 487 29.95 -4.03 1.31
CA GLY A 487 29.51 -3.88 2.70
C GLY A 487 29.70 -2.47 3.27
N MET A 488 29.89 -1.46 2.40
CA MET A 488 30.04 -0.06 2.79
C MET A 488 28.70 0.64 3.05
N VAL A 489 27.60 -0.08 2.84
CA VAL A 489 26.24 0.42 3.08
C VAL A 489 25.52 -0.49 4.08
N ARG A 490 24.79 0.10 5.01
CA ARG A 490 23.96 -0.60 5.99
C ARG A 490 22.55 -0.06 5.97
N PHE A 491 21.59 -0.96 6.22
CA PHE A 491 20.16 -0.66 6.18
C PHE A 491 19.46 -1.08 7.49
N LEU A 492 18.25 -0.58 7.67
CA LEU A 492 17.36 -0.97 8.75
C LEU A 492 16.95 -2.44 8.61
N ILE A 493 16.80 -3.14 9.73
CA ILE A 493 16.26 -4.51 9.78
C ILE A 493 14.81 -4.55 9.29
N LYS A 494 14.27 -5.74 9.03
CA LYS A 494 12.87 -5.90 8.61
C LYS A 494 11.93 -5.33 9.67
N GLU A 495 10.79 -4.78 9.23
CA GLU A 495 9.79 -4.17 10.11
C GLU A 495 9.24 -5.14 11.14
N GLN A 496 9.00 -6.40 10.78
CA GLN A 496 8.51 -7.42 11.73
C GLN A 496 9.54 -7.71 12.83
N GLU A 497 10.82 -7.82 12.47
CA GLU A 497 11.91 -7.98 13.43
C GLU A 497 12.04 -6.75 14.34
N ALA A 498 11.94 -5.55 13.75
CA ALA A 498 11.96 -4.30 14.49
C ALA A 498 10.76 -4.17 15.44
N LYS A 499 9.58 -4.56 14.99
CA LYS A 499 8.35 -4.60 15.81
C LYS A 499 8.49 -5.52 16.99
N ASN A 500 8.96 -6.74 16.76
CA ASN A 500 9.20 -7.73 17.83
C ASN A 500 10.22 -7.19 18.84
N ALA A 501 11.32 -6.61 18.37
CA ALA A 501 12.33 -6.01 19.22
C ALA A 501 11.77 -4.80 20.03
N LEU A 502 10.95 -3.96 19.41
CA LEU A 502 10.32 -2.81 20.06
C LEU A 502 9.34 -3.26 21.15
N MET A 503 8.47 -4.22 20.83
CA MET A 503 7.45 -4.72 21.77
C MET A 503 8.05 -5.52 22.94
N ALA A 504 9.26 -6.05 22.80
CA ALA A 504 10.00 -6.66 23.90
C ALA A 504 10.47 -5.63 24.94
N THR A 505 10.45 -4.33 24.64
CA THR A 505 10.89 -3.27 25.55
C THR A 505 9.72 -2.67 26.31
N LYS A 506 9.93 -2.30 27.60
CA LYS A 506 8.94 -1.58 28.41
C LYS A 506 8.51 -0.25 27.76
N VAL A 507 9.41 0.40 27.04
CA VAL A 507 9.14 1.66 26.32
C VAL A 507 8.22 1.41 25.13
N GLY A 508 8.50 0.40 24.32
CA GLY A 508 7.67 0.04 23.15
C GLY A 508 6.24 -0.36 23.53
N GLN A 509 6.08 -1.08 24.64
CA GLN A 509 4.76 -1.47 25.16
C GLN A 509 3.92 -0.27 25.59
N LYS A 510 4.53 0.80 26.08
CA LYS A 510 3.86 2.04 26.53
C LYS A 510 3.61 3.04 25.39
N MET A 511 4.22 2.85 24.23
CA MET A 511 4.03 3.74 23.08
C MET A 511 2.59 3.70 22.58
N THR A 512 2.09 4.86 22.16
CA THR A 512 0.83 4.91 21.40
C THR A 512 1.02 4.24 20.04
N PRO A 513 -0.04 3.77 19.39
CA PRO A 513 0.06 3.22 18.05
C PRO A 513 0.73 4.18 17.04
N GLU A 514 0.44 5.51 17.13
CA GLU A 514 1.08 6.53 16.28
C GLU A 514 2.58 6.59 16.48
N GLN A 515 3.02 6.57 17.74
CA GLN A 515 4.44 6.55 18.06
C GLN A 515 5.12 5.29 17.53
N ARG A 516 4.43 4.13 17.59
CA ARG A 516 4.92 2.88 17.00
C ARG A 516 5.02 2.97 15.48
N VAL A 517 3.96 3.44 14.81
CA VAL A 517 3.97 3.64 13.34
C VAL A 517 5.12 4.55 12.95
N ARG A 518 5.27 5.72 13.58
CA ARG A 518 6.37 6.65 13.28
C ARG A 518 7.75 6.01 13.45
N ARG A 519 7.90 5.08 14.39
CA ARG A 519 9.17 4.41 14.65
C ARG A 519 9.44 3.25 13.71
N LEU A 520 8.40 2.58 13.21
CA LEU A 520 8.52 1.40 12.35
C LEU A 520 8.48 1.73 10.86
N LEU A 521 7.86 2.85 10.49
CA LEU A 521 7.72 3.27 9.09
C LEU A 521 9.07 3.33 8.31
N PRO A 522 10.21 3.80 8.87
CA PRO A 522 11.48 3.76 8.15
C PRO A 522 11.96 2.35 7.79
N HIS A 523 11.60 1.34 8.56
CA HIS A 523 11.91 -0.06 8.28
C HIS A 523 11.12 -0.55 7.05
N GLU A 524 9.82 -0.25 7.02
CA GLU A 524 8.96 -0.57 5.87
C GLU A 524 9.42 0.16 4.62
N MET A 525 9.73 1.46 4.72
CA MET A 525 10.24 2.22 3.58
C MET A 525 11.57 1.67 3.06
N THR A 526 12.41 1.11 3.93
CA THR A 526 13.63 0.39 3.53
C THR A 526 13.28 -0.90 2.76
N THR A 527 12.23 -1.61 3.14
CA THR A 527 11.75 -2.79 2.39
C THR A 527 11.23 -2.37 1.01
N LYS A 528 10.45 -1.29 0.94
CA LYS A 528 9.98 -0.74 -0.35
C LYS A 528 11.13 -0.26 -1.25
N LEU A 529 12.19 0.31 -0.69
CA LEU A 529 13.41 0.61 -1.44
C LEU A 529 14.03 -0.67 -2.04
N PHE A 530 14.09 -1.77 -1.29
CA PHE A 530 14.62 -3.03 -1.79
C PHE A 530 13.75 -3.64 -2.89
N GLU A 531 12.43 -3.47 -2.80
CA GLU A 531 11.49 -3.86 -3.87
C GLU A 531 11.75 -3.05 -5.15
N GLU A 532 11.93 -1.72 -5.05
CA GLU A 532 12.30 -0.88 -6.20
C GLU A 532 13.65 -1.30 -6.79
N MET A 533 14.67 -1.50 -5.95
CA MET A 533 16.00 -1.95 -6.40
C MET A 533 15.93 -3.30 -7.12
N SER A 534 15.12 -4.22 -6.62
CA SER A 534 14.95 -5.55 -7.21
C SER A 534 14.10 -5.53 -8.48
N ASN A 535 13.36 -4.45 -8.72
CA ASN A 535 12.61 -4.23 -9.95
C ASN A 535 13.46 -3.64 -11.09
N LEU A 536 14.75 -3.39 -10.87
CA LEU A 536 15.67 -2.85 -11.87
C LEU A 536 16.49 -3.95 -12.51
N ARG A 537 16.56 -3.95 -13.84
CA ARG A 537 17.43 -4.82 -14.63
C ARG A 537 18.38 -4.00 -15.51
N LEU A 538 19.46 -4.64 -15.93
CA LEU A 538 20.41 -4.04 -16.87
C LEU A 538 19.78 -3.99 -18.26
N LYS A 539 19.64 -2.78 -18.81
CA LYS A 539 19.24 -2.60 -20.20
C LYS A 539 20.39 -2.97 -21.12
N ARG A 540 20.20 -3.94 -22.00
CA ARG A 540 21.18 -4.31 -23.03
C ARG A 540 21.14 -3.27 -24.15
N THR A 541 22.02 -2.29 -24.11
CA THR A 541 22.22 -1.28 -25.16
C THR A 541 23.46 -1.65 -25.98
N GLY A 542 23.28 -2.38 -27.09
CA GLY A 542 24.30 -2.63 -28.13
C GLY A 542 25.77 -2.67 -27.67
N ALA A 543 26.61 -1.81 -28.21
CA ALA A 543 28.05 -1.77 -27.93
C ALA A 543 28.46 -0.85 -26.77
N SER A 544 27.51 -0.19 -26.06
CA SER A 544 27.84 0.69 -24.95
C SER A 544 28.13 -0.11 -23.68
N LEU A 545 29.22 0.24 -22.98
CA LEU A 545 29.56 -0.29 -21.65
C LEU A 545 28.81 0.42 -20.50
N ASP A 546 27.88 1.30 -20.81
CA ASP A 546 27.13 2.06 -19.83
C ASP A 546 26.15 1.17 -19.04
N ILE A 547 26.13 1.36 -17.73
CA ILE A 547 25.17 0.71 -16.83
C ILE A 547 23.86 1.50 -16.88
N VAL A 548 23.01 1.16 -17.82
CA VAL A 548 21.66 1.71 -17.93
C VAL A 548 20.70 0.72 -17.29
N LEU A 549 20.00 1.16 -16.26
CA LEU A 549 18.98 0.34 -15.61
C LEU A 549 17.59 0.74 -16.14
N GLU A 550 16.76 -0.26 -16.34
CA GLU A 550 15.35 -0.08 -16.67
C GLU A 550 14.48 -0.89 -15.70
N PRO A 551 13.27 -0.42 -15.38
CA PRO A 551 12.39 -1.18 -14.52
C PRO A 551 11.91 -2.45 -15.25
N ILE A 552 11.90 -3.58 -14.53
CA ILE A 552 11.28 -4.83 -14.97
C ILE A 552 9.77 -4.61 -15.11
N ASN A 553 9.19 -3.87 -14.17
CA ASN A 553 7.80 -3.43 -14.20
C ASN A 553 7.74 -1.90 -14.19
N THR A 554 7.31 -1.32 -15.31
CA THR A 554 7.25 0.13 -15.52
C THR A 554 6.20 0.86 -14.67
N ARG A 555 5.27 0.13 -14.02
CA ARG A 555 4.28 0.71 -13.10
C ARG A 555 4.79 0.81 -11.66
N PHE A 556 5.93 0.22 -11.38
CA PHE A 556 6.54 0.29 -10.07
C PHE A 556 7.36 1.57 -9.97
N PRO A 557 7.19 2.39 -8.91
CA PRO A 557 7.97 3.61 -8.73
C PRO A 557 9.46 3.28 -8.56
N ASP A 558 10.33 4.23 -8.89
CA ASP A 558 11.78 4.17 -8.68
C ASP A 558 12.33 5.39 -7.92
N ASP A 559 11.44 6.20 -7.36
CA ASP A 559 11.78 7.44 -6.65
C ASP A 559 12.70 7.20 -5.44
N LYS A 560 12.44 6.12 -4.67
CA LYS A 560 13.27 5.77 -3.50
C LYS A 560 14.67 5.35 -3.91
N TYR A 561 14.77 4.62 -5.03
CA TYR A 561 16.04 4.22 -5.59
C TYR A 561 16.87 5.43 -6.01
N TYR A 562 16.31 6.38 -6.75
CA TYR A 562 17.07 7.56 -7.19
C TYR A 562 17.48 8.45 -6.02
N SER A 563 16.58 8.72 -5.07
CA SER A 563 16.96 9.43 -3.85
C SER A 563 18.13 8.75 -3.14
N PHE A 564 18.09 7.43 -3.00
CA PHE A 564 19.15 6.65 -2.33
C PHE A 564 20.48 6.71 -3.07
N VAL A 565 20.51 6.49 -4.39
CA VAL A 565 21.79 6.42 -5.14
C VAL A 565 22.44 7.79 -5.32
N TYR A 566 21.67 8.88 -5.38
CA TYR A 566 22.21 10.24 -5.41
C TYR A 566 22.93 10.58 -4.10
N GLY A 567 22.39 10.15 -2.97
CA GLY A 567 23.07 10.29 -1.68
C GLY A 567 24.39 9.50 -1.64
N LEU A 568 24.39 8.25 -2.11
CA LEU A 568 25.61 7.44 -2.17
C LEU A 568 26.66 8.02 -3.12
N TRP A 569 26.23 8.65 -4.21
CA TRP A 569 27.14 9.32 -5.13
C TRP A 569 27.85 10.49 -4.45
N ARG A 570 27.12 11.37 -3.77
CA ARG A 570 27.71 12.49 -3.06
C ARG A 570 28.66 12.05 -1.94
N ILE A 571 28.33 10.96 -1.24
CA ILE A 571 29.22 10.35 -0.23
C ILE A 571 30.55 9.93 -0.86
N LYS A 572 30.53 9.34 -2.08
CA LYS A 572 31.77 9.01 -2.83
C LYS A 572 32.57 10.26 -3.16
N GLU A 573 31.94 11.29 -3.70
CA GLU A 573 32.63 12.54 -4.05
C GLU A 573 33.30 13.18 -2.83
N LEU A 574 32.58 13.23 -1.69
CA LEU A 574 33.14 13.74 -0.42
C LEU A 574 34.33 12.91 0.07
N GLU A 575 34.30 11.59 -0.10
CA GLU A 575 35.43 10.69 0.21
C GLU A 575 36.64 11.03 -0.66
N GLU A 576 36.45 11.21 -1.96
CA GLU A 576 37.49 11.57 -2.93
C GLU A 576 38.06 12.98 -2.65
N GLU A 577 37.19 13.95 -2.35
CA GLU A 577 37.61 15.31 -1.98
C GLU A 577 38.50 15.31 -0.71
N SER A 578 38.09 14.52 0.31
CA SER A 578 38.86 14.34 1.53
C SER A 578 40.21 13.70 1.26
N ALA A 579 40.28 12.65 0.45
CA ALA A 579 41.52 11.99 0.08
C ALA A 579 42.46 12.93 -0.71
N LYS A 580 41.94 13.77 -1.60
CA LYS A 580 42.69 14.79 -2.32
C LYS A 580 43.27 15.87 -1.37
N LYS A 581 42.47 16.31 -0.39
CA LYS A 581 42.93 17.28 0.64
C LYS A 581 44.07 16.71 1.49
N ILE A 582 43.99 15.45 1.91
CA ILE A 582 45.04 14.75 2.68
C ILE A 582 46.32 14.63 1.84
N ARG A 583 46.21 14.21 0.57
CA ARG A 583 47.38 14.14 -0.35
C ARG A 583 48.06 15.49 -0.56
N ARG A 584 47.29 16.57 -0.69
CA ARG A 584 47.83 17.94 -0.81
C ARG A 584 48.53 18.43 0.47
N ARG A 585 48.01 18.06 1.64
CA ARG A 585 48.62 18.41 2.95
C ARG A 585 49.84 17.54 3.27
N GLY A 586 49.89 16.28 2.78
CA GLY A 586 51.01 15.36 2.95
C GLY A 586 52.14 15.52 1.92
N GLY A 587 52.05 16.48 0.99
CA GLY A 587 52.96 16.65 -0.16
C GLY A 587 54.38 17.18 0.17
N GLY A 588 54.83 17.14 1.44
CA GLY A 588 56.20 17.52 1.84
C GLY A 588 57.21 16.36 1.92
N VAL A 589 56.80 15.10 1.77
CA VAL A 589 57.75 13.97 1.82
C VAL A 589 57.81 13.30 0.44
N LYS A 590 58.78 13.70 -0.37
CA LYS A 590 59.19 12.94 -1.56
C LYS A 590 59.71 11.57 -1.12
N ARG A 591 58.85 10.55 -1.05
CA ARG A 591 59.30 9.16 -1.03
C ARG A 591 59.88 8.84 -2.40
N LYS A 592 61.22 8.75 -2.51
CA LYS A 592 61.90 8.14 -3.63
C LYS A 592 61.37 6.69 -3.77
N LEU A 593 60.58 6.43 -4.80
CA LEU A 593 60.29 5.07 -5.23
C LEU A 593 61.58 4.51 -5.84
N THR A 594 62.29 3.65 -5.11
CA THR A 594 63.35 2.83 -5.65
C THR A 594 62.70 1.64 -6.35
N PHE A 595 62.72 1.64 -7.68
CA PHE A 595 62.35 0.46 -8.43
C PHE A 595 63.50 -0.54 -8.33
N PHE A 596 63.28 -1.69 -7.70
CA PHE A 596 64.14 -2.86 -7.88
C PHE A 596 63.83 -3.48 -9.22
N SER A 597 64.76 -3.31 -10.18
CA SER A 597 64.78 -4.12 -11.38
C SER A 597 65.42 -5.48 -11.06
N GLY A 598 64.57 -6.42 -10.64
CA GLY A 598 64.98 -7.82 -10.58
C GLY A 598 64.83 -8.43 -11.97
N GLY A 599 65.94 -8.61 -12.65
CA GLY A 599 66.01 -9.36 -13.92
C GLY A 599 65.68 -10.82 -13.67
N PHE A 600 64.66 -11.31 -14.33
CA PHE A 600 64.43 -12.74 -14.51
C PHE A 600 65.21 -13.22 -15.71
N THR A 601 66.29 -13.97 -15.46
CA THR A 601 66.97 -14.80 -16.47
C THR A 601 66.16 -16.09 -16.65
N TYR A 602 65.69 -16.31 -17.83
CA TYR A 602 65.20 -17.63 -18.28
C TYR A 602 66.39 -18.58 -18.38
N GLY A 603 66.37 -19.65 -17.58
CA GLY A 603 67.24 -20.82 -17.78
C GLY A 603 66.48 -21.84 -18.60
N GLU A 604 66.92 -22.09 -19.82
CA GLU A 604 66.61 -23.31 -20.57
C GLU A 604 67.28 -24.50 -19.89
N GLY A 605 66.57 -25.63 -19.85
CA GLY A 605 67.28 -26.85 -19.57
C GLY A 605 66.43 -28.04 -19.16
N TYR A 606 66.11 -28.90 -20.15
CA TYR A 606 65.71 -30.32 -20.16
C TYR A 606 64.39 -30.73 -19.56
#